data_eb2f9d781f27fd891d00f97cbd58a0b0
#
_entry.id   eb2f9d781f27fd891d00f97cbd58a0b0
#
_cell.length_a   1.000
_cell.length_b   1.000
_cell.length_c   1.000
_cell.angle_alpha   90.00
_cell.angle_beta   90.00
_cell.angle_gamma   90.00
#
_symmetry.space_group_name_H-M   'P 1'
#
loop_
_entity.id
_entity.type
_entity.pdbx_description
1 polymer ?
#
loop_
_entity_poly.entity_id
_entity_poly.type
_entity_poly.pdbx_seq_one_letter_code
_entity_poly.pdbx_strand_id
1 'polypeptide(L)'
;MKRERLLPLIVATALFIENMDSTAIATSLPAIALDFGVEPVALKLALTTYMLALAVFIPVSGWVADRFGARPTFMVAIGVFLLGSIGCASADSLGALVAARFLQGMGGAMMVPVGRLVILRSIAKAQLVRALSWLTVPALLGPMMGPPLGGLITTYGNWRYIFLINIPMGLLGIFLAWRHIPLLLSEPKPLDVRGFLLSAIGLALTMFGFASLGRHLVSTELAAGCLLAGIAGLALYVLHARRHPHPL
;
A
#
# COMPACT_ATOMS: atom_id res chain seq x y z
N MET A 1 -3.64 25.02 -14.93
CA MET A 1 -4.22 24.73 -13.58
C MET A 1 -3.28 25.31 -12.53
N LYS A 2 -3.82 25.92 -11.43
CA LYS A 2 -2.97 26.38 -10.32
C LYS A 2 -2.31 25.16 -9.66
N ARG A 3 -1.05 25.31 -9.25
CA ARG A 3 -0.21 24.24 -8.64
C ARG A 3 -0.89 23.58 -7.43
N GLU A 4 -1.72 24.34 -6.72
CA GLU A 4 -2.52 23.91 -5.56
C GLU A 4 -3.57 22.82 -5.85
N ARG A 5 -4.01 22.70 -7.12
CA ARG A 5 -4.95 21.67 -7.57
C ARG A 5 -4.23 20.54 -8.29
N LEU A 6 -3.17 20.87 -9.03
CA LEU A 6 -2.47 19.91 -9.87
C LEU A 6 -1.72 18.85 -9.04
N LEU A 7 -0.94 19.29 -8.04
CA LEU A 7 -0.18 18.34 -7.21
C LEU A 7 -1.06 17.36 -6.43
N PRO A 8 -2.14 17.81 -5.74
CA PRO A 8 -3.06 16.86 -5.11
C PRO A 8 -3.71 15.87 -6.08
N LEU A 9 -4.07 16.30 -7.28
CA LEU A 9 -4.67 15.41 -8.29
C LEU A 9 -3.66 14.37 -8.80
N ILE A 10 -2.38 14.73 -8.97
CA ILE A 10 -1.32 13.77 -9.33
C ILE A 10 -1.16 12.72 -8.23
N VAL A 11 -1.14 13.14 -6.97
CA VAL A 11 -1.06 12.19 -5.84
C VAL A 11 -2.34 11.36 -5.76
N ALA A 12 -3.49 11.98 -6.01
CA ALA A 12 -4.79 11.31 -5.98
C ALA A 12 -4.93 10.19 -7.02
N THR A 13 -4.24 10.28 -8.20
CA THR A 13 -4.25 9.15 -9.16
C THR A 13 -3.64 7.90 -8.55
N ALA A 14 -2.53 8.03 -7.81
CA ALA A 14 -1.89 6.91 -7.15
C ALA A 14 -2.76 6.33 -6.03
N LEU A 15 -3.37 7.18 -5.21
CA LEU A 15 -4.30 6.75 -4.16
C LEU A 15 -5.55 6.08 -4.73
N PHE A 16 -6.06 6.60 -5.84
CA PHE A 16 -7.21 6.02 -6.54
C PHE A 16 -6.90 4.59 -6.99
N ILE A 17 -5.75 4.38 -7.65
CA ILE A 17 -5.31 3.07 -8.15
C ILE A 17 -5.19 2.09 -6.99
N GLU A 18 -4.49 2.47 -5.92
CA GLU A 18 -4.27 1.62 -4.75
C GLU A 18 -5.58 1.21 -4.09
N ASN A 19 -6.47 2.16 -3.84
CA ASN A 19 -7.75 1.90 -3.21
C ASN A 19 -8.71 1.10 -4.11
N MET A 20 -8.70 1.37 -5.41
CA MET A 20 -9.49 0.61 -6.39
C MET A 20 -9.02 -0.84 -6.46
N ASP A 21 -7.70 -1.06 -6.60
CA ASP A 21 -7.10 -2.40 -6.68
C ASP A 21 -7.41 -3.24 -5.42
N SER A 22 -7.27 -2.65 -4.23
CA SER A 22 -7.52 -3.33 -2.97
C SER A 22 -8.98 -3.78 -2.80
N THR A 23 -9.92 -3.11 -3.42
CA THR A 23 -11.36 -3.41 -3.33
C THR A 23 -11.88 -4.23 -4.52
N ALA A 24 -11.34 -4.02 -5.72
CA ALA A 24 -11.74 -4.75 -6.92
C ALA A 24 -11.42 -6.25 -6.84
N ILE A 25 -10.28 -6.62 -6.24
CA ILE A 25 -9.89 -8.02 -6.10
C ILE A 25 -10.90 -8.83 -5.25
N ALA A 26 -11.52 -8.21 -4.26
CA ALA A 26 -12.43 -8.91 -3.35
C ALA A 26 -13.64 -9.51 -4.08
N THR A 27 -14.14 -8.87 -5.13
CA THR A 27 -15.25 -9.36 -5.96
C THR A 27 -14.82 -10.45 -6.94
N SER A 28 -13.53 -10.57 -7.22
CA SER A 28 -12.96 -11.51 -8.19
C SER A 28 -12.40 -12.78 -7.57
N LEU A 29 -12.37 -12.88 -6.22
CA LEU A 29 -11.86 -14.07 -5.53
C LEU A 29 -12.49 -15.38 -6.03
N PRO A 30 -13.80 -15.49 -6.26
CA PRO A 30 -14.40 -16.74 -6.76
C PRO A 30 -13.86 -17.15 -8.14
N ALA A 31 -13.68 -16.18 -9.07
CA ALA A 31 -13.17 -16.45 -10.39
C ALA A 31 -11.69 -16.86 -10.39
N ILE A 32 -10.88 -16.21 -9.53
CA ILE A 32 -9.46 -16.57 -9.33
C ILE A 32 -9.35 -17.97 -8.71
N ALA A 33 -10.24 -18.31 -7.75
CA ALA A 33 -10.27 -19.62 -7.13
C ALA A 33 -10.55 -20.75 -8.13
N LEU A 34 -11.51 -20.51 -9.03
CA LEU A 34 -11.83 -21.44 -10.11
C LEU A 34 -10.64 -21.62 -11.09
N ASP A 35 -9.97 -20.52 -11.46
CA ASP A 35 -8.84 -20.54 -12.38
C ASP A 35 -7.62 -21.30 -11.80
N PHE A 36 -7.37 -21.17 -10.50
CA PHE A 36 -6.26 -21.85 -9.82
C PHE A 36 -6.64 -23.24 -9.26
N GLY A 37 -7.91 -23.62 -9.30
CA GLY A 37 -8.38 -24.89 -8.71
C GLY A 37 -8.23 -24.96 -7.19
N VAL A 38 -8.38 -23.82 -6.49
CA VAL A 38 -8.24 -23.71 -5.03
C VAL A 38 -9.53 -23.24 -4.38
N GLU A 39 -9.66 -23.46 -3.08
CA GLU A 39 -10.79 -22.91 -2.32
C GLU A 39 -10.72 -21.38 -2.25
N PRO A 40 -11.85 -20.65 -2.38
CA PRO A 40 -11.88 -19.18 -2.28
C PRO A 40 -11.30 -18.64 -0.96
N VAL A 41 -11.36 -19.44 0.11
CA VAL A 41 -10.78 -19.08 1.41
C VAL A 41 -9.26 -18.96 1.36
N ALA A 42 -8.58 -19.80 0.56
CA ALA A 42 -7.13 -19.74 0.40
C ALA A 42 -6.65 -18.41 -0.22
N LEU A 43 -7.46 -17.81 -1.12
CA LEU A 43 -7.13 -16.52 -1.75
C LEU A 43 -7.16 -15.34 -0.78
N LYS A 44 -7.75 -15.50 0.40
CA LYS A 44 -7.64 -14.48 1.46
C LYS A 44 -6.19 -14.26 1.90
N LEU A 45 -5.29 -15.23 1.66
CA LEU A 45 -3.85 -15.05 1.87
C LEU A 45 -3.29 -13.93 1.00
N ALA A 46 -3.70 -13.81 -0.26
CA ALA A 46 -3.26 -12.75 -1.14
C ALA A 46 -3.68 -11.35 -0.63
N LEU A 47 -4.91 -11.22 -0.10
CA LEU A 47 -5.39 -9.99 0.53
C LEU A 47 -4.60 -9.68 1.80
N THR A 48 -4.42 -10.67 2.66
CA THR A 48 -3.72 -10.51 3.94
C THR A 48 -2.25 -10.15 3.73
N THR A 49 -1.59 -10.77 2.74
CA THR A 49 -0.19 -10.51 2.42
C THR A 49 0.02 -9.09 1.88
N TYR A 50 -0.90 -8.58 1.07
CA TYR A 50 -0.89 -7.19 0.64
C TYR A 50 -1.00 -6.23 1.85
N MET A 51 -1.98 -6.45 2.73
CA MET A 51 -2.16 -5.64 3.94
C MET A 51 -0.96 -5.73 4.88
N LEU A 52 -0.35 -6.92 4.99
CA LEU A 52 0.85 -7.14 5.77
C LEU A 52 2.03 -6.31 5.22
N ALA A 53 2.23 -6.31 3.90
CA ALA A 53 3.25 -5.49 3.28
C ALA A 53 3.01 -4.00 3.53
N LEU A 54 1.76 -3.52 3.43
CA LEU A 54 1.41 -2.14 3.80
C LEU A 54 1.83 -1.84 5.25
N ALA A 55 1.44 -2.68 6.20
CA ALA A 55 1.72 -2.47 7.62
C ALA A 55 3.23 -2.43 7.93
N VAL A 56 4.01 -3.31 7.29
CA VAL A 56 5.46 -3.41 7.48
C VAL A 56 6.21 -2.20 6.88
N PHE A 57 5.81 -1.73 5.69
CA PHE A 57 6.58 -0.72 4.96
C PHE A 57 6.08 0.71 5.13
N ILE A 58 4.85 0.95 5.61
CA ILE A 58 4.37 2.31 5.90
C ILE A 58 5.30 3.07 6.89
N PRO A 59 5.75 2.48 8.01
CA PRO A 59 6.59 3.21 8.97
C PRO A 59 7.91 3.72 8.38
N VAL A 60 8.54 2.98 7.46
CA VAL A 60 9.82 3.36 6.86
C VAL A 60 9.68 4.34 5.70
N SER A 61 8.47 4.55 5.19
CA SER A 61 8.21 5.38 4.00
C SER A 61 8.68 6.83 4.15
N GLY A 62 8.53 7.41 5.34
CA GLY A 62 8.99 8.76 5.65
C GLY A 62 10.51 8.88 5.58
N TRP A 63 11.22 7.95 6.18
CA TRP A 63 12.68 7.93 6.12
C TRP A 63 13.20 7.75 4.69
N VAL A 64 12.60 6.85 3.91
CA VAL A 64 12.97 6.66 2.49
C VAL A 64 12.78 7.96 1.70
N ALA A 65 11.66 8.66 1.91
CA ALA A 65 11.37 9.93 1.26
C ALA A 65 12.33 11.04 1.70
N ASP A 66 12.78 11.06 2.95
CA ASP A 66 13.77 12.03 3.45
C ASP A 66 15.16 11.73 2.89
N ARG A 67 15.53 10.44 2.79
CA ARG A 67 16.85 10.02 2.32
C ARG A 67 17.04 10.19 0.82
N PHE A 68 16.06 9.80 0.02
CA PHE A 68 16.16 9.75 -1.44
C PHE A 68 15.38 10.88 -2.13
N GLY A 69 14.60 11.65 -1.38
CA GLY A 69 13.72 12.69 -1.90
C GLY A 69 12.30 12.16 -2.16
N ALA A 70 11.30 13.00 -1.85
CA ALA A 70 9.90 12.60 -1.93
C ALA A 70 9.44 12.25 -3.37
N ARG A 71 9.91 13.01 -4.39
CA ARG A 71 9.55 12.76 -5.79
C ARG A 71 10.07 11.43 -6.32
N PRO A 72 11.38 11.10 -6.28
CA PRO A 72 11.86 9.82 -6.77
C PRO A 72 11.28 8.66 -5.96
N THR A 73 11.13 8.79 -4.65
CA THR A 73 10.49 7.76 -3.81
C THR A 73 9.05 7.49 -4.24
N PHE A 74 8.26 8.53 -4.52
CA PHE A 74 6.88 8.38 -4.99
C PHE A 74 6.81 7.69 -6.34
N MET A 75 7.70 8.05 -7.29
CA MET A 75 7.76 7.43 -8.61
C MET A 75 8.17 5.96 -8.53
N VAL A 76 9.18 5.64 -7.72
CA VAL A 76 9.64 4.26 -7.48
C VAL A 76 8.54 3.45 -6.80
N ALA A 77 7.82 4.02 -5.84
CA ALA A 77 6.70 3.37 -5.16
C ALA A 77 5.61 2.94 -6.16
N ILE A 78 5.20 3.85 -7.06
CA ILE A 78 4.27 3.52 -8.14
C ILE A 78 4.87 2.43 -9.04
N GLY A 79 6.15 2.53 -9.43
CA GLY A 79 6.83 1.52 -10.25
C GLY A 79 6.83 0.13 -9.62
N VAL A 80 7.14 0.01 -8.32
CA VAL A 80 7.08 -1.27 -7.57
C VAL A 80 5.64 -1.80 -7.52
N PHE A 81 4.66 -0.92 -7.29
CA PHE A 81 3.25 -1.30 -7.32
C PHE A 81 2.84 -1.85 -8.70
N LEU A 82 3.28 -1.22 -9.80
CA LEU A 82 3.00 -1.69 -11.16
C LEU A 82 3.68 -3.02 -11.46
N LEU A 83 4.92 -3.22 -11.01
CA LEU A 83 5.61 -4.51 -11.13
C LEU A 83 4.85 -5.61 -10.39
N GLY A 84 4.38 -5.33 -9.18
CA GLY A 84 3.48 -6.22 -8.45
C GLY A 84 2.18 -6.49 -9.20
N SER A 85 1.57 -5.48 -9.82
CA SER A 85 0.37 -5.62 -10.64
C SER A 85 0.60 -6.52 -11.86
N ILE A 86 1.73 -6.36 -12.56
CA ILE A 86 2.12 -7.26 -13.66
C ILE A 86 2.30 -8.69 -13.13
N GLY A 87 3.00 -8.85 -12.00
CA GLY A 87 3.16 -10.14 -11.35
C GLY A 87 1.83 -10.81 -11.00
N CYS A 88 0.87 -10.04 -10.45
CA CYS A 88 -0.49 -10.55 -10.17
C CYS A 88 -1.23 -10.97 -11.44
N ALA A 89 -1.15 -10.16 -12.50
CA ALA A 89 -1.78 -10.48 -13.78
C ALA A 89 -1.16 -11.70 -14.47
N SER A 90 0.11 -11.97 -14.22
CA SER A 90 0.86 -13.10 -14.80
C SER A 90 0.88 -14.34 -13.89
N ALA A 91 0.23 -14.27 -12.72
CA ALA A 91 0.21 -15.38 -11.78
C ALA A 91 -0.61 -16.55 -12.33
N ASP A 92 -0.07 -17.76 -12.20
CA ASP A 92 -0.66 -19.05 -12.56
C ASP A 92 -0.91 -19.96 -11.34
N SER A 93 -0.57 -19.48 -10.16
CA SER A 93 -0.72 -20.19 -8.89
C SER A 93 -0.97 -19.25 -7.73
N LEU A 94 -1.57 -19.77 -6.66
CA LEU A 94 -1.79 -19.03 -5.42
C LEU A 94 -0.48 -18.47 -4.85
N GLY A 95 0.61 -19.26 -4.87
CA GLY A 95 1.91 -18.83 -4.36
C GLY A 95 2.48 -17.65 -5.14
N ALA A 96 2.41 -17.68 -6.47
CA ALA A 96 2.83 -16.58 -7.34
C ALA A 96 2.00 -15.33 -7.09
N LEU A 97 0.67 -15.46 -6.97
CA LEU A 97 -0.23 -14.35 -6.66
C LEU A 97 0.10 -13.73 -5.31
N VAL A 98 0.32 -14.54 -4.27
CA VAL A 98 0.67 -14.07 -2.90
C VAL A 98 1.99 -13.30 -2.92
N ALA A 99 3.03 -13.81 -3.60
CA ALA A 99 4.31 -13.13 -3.72
C ALA A 99 4.19 -11.80 -4.48
N ALA A 100 3.44 -11.78 -5.58
CA ALA A 100 3.19 -10.57 -6.36
C ALA A 100 2.38 -9.53 -5.56
N ARG A 101 1.41 -9.95 -4.76
CA ARG A 101 0.62 -9.08 -3.84
C ARG A 101 1.50 -8.50 -2.73
N PHE A 102 2.47 -9.25 -2.22
CA PHE A 102 3.44 -8.70 -1.27
C PHE A 102 4.26 -7.58 -1.91
N LEU A 103 4.81 -7.82 -3.11
CA LEU A 103 5.55 -6.80 -3.86
C LEU A 103 4.70 -5.56 -4.15
N GLN A 104 3.45 -5.77 -4.58
CA GLN A 104 2.49 -4.70 -4.84
C GLN A 104 2.22 -3.88 -3.57
N GLY A 105 2.04 -4.55 -2.42
CA GLY A 105 1.86 -3.91 -1.12
C GLY A 105 3.07 -3.09 -0.67
N MET A 106 4.30 -3.52 -0.97
CA MET A 106 5.52 -2.72 -0.71
C MET A 106 5.47 -1.37 -1.45
N GLY A 107 5.04 -1.39 -2.73
CA GLY A 107 4.85 -0.16 -3.50
C GLY A 107 3.74 0.71 -2.90
N GLY A 108 2.56 0.14 -2.66
CA GLY A 108 1.40 0.82 -2.08
C GLY A 108 1.69 1.49 -0.74
N ALA A 109 2.47 0.81 0.12
CA ALA A 109 2.86 1.32 1.44
C ALA A 109 3.54 2.68 1.42
N MET A 110 4.21 3.01 0.32
CA MET A 110 4.92 4.30 0.18
C MET A 110 4.10 5.33 -0.60
N MET A 111 3.12 4.92 -1.40
CA MET A 111 2.36 5.84 -2.26
C MET A 111 1.57 6.87 -1.45
N VAL A 112 0.81 6.44 -0.44
CA VAL A 112 -0.04 7.34 0.38
C VAL A 112 0.77 8.28 1.26
N PRO A 113 1.69 7.81 2.13
CA PRO A 113 2.42 8.69 3.03
C PRO A 113 3.34 9.65 2.27
N VAL A 114 4.08 9.15 1.26
CA VAL A 114 4.99 9.99 0.47
C VAL A 114 4.22 11.00 -0.38
N GLY A 115 3.07 10.60 -0.96
CA GLY A 115 2.20 11.51 -1.68
C GLY A 115 1.68 12.64 -0.79
N ARG A 116 1.24 12.34 0.44
CA ARG A 116 0.87 13.37 1.42
C ARG A 116 2.04 14.27 1.79
N LEU A 117 3.23 13.71 1.97
CA LEU A 117 4.45 14.47 2.25
C LEU A 117 4.78 15.46 1.13
N VAL A 118 4.63 15.05 -0.14
CA VAL A 118 4.77 15.94 -1.31
C VAL A 118 3.84 17.14 -1.21
N ILE A 119 2.56 16.92 -0.86
CA ILE A 119 1.58 18.00 -0.72
C ILE A 119 1.97 18.93 0.43
N LEU A 120 2.28 18.38 1.61
CA LEU A 120 2.62 19.15 2.81
C LEU A 120 3.86 20.02 2.61
N ARG A 121 4.84 19.54 1.83
CA ARG A 121 6.09 20.28 1.55
C ARG A 121 5.99 21.25 0.37
N SER A 122 5.00 21.08 -0.51
CA SER A 122 4.89 21.86 -1.75
C SER A 122 3.85 22.98 -1.70
N ILE A 123 2.93 22.93 -0.73
CA ILE A 123 1.77 23.84 -0.67
C ILE A 123 1.81 24.65 0.62
N ALA A 124 1.49 25.96 0.50
CA ALA A 124 1.45 26.87 1.64
C ALA A 124 0.39 26.42 2.66
N LYS A 125 0.68 26.61 3.97
CA LYS A 125 -0.19 26.20 5.08
C LYS A 125 -1.64 26.67 4.92
N ALA A 126 -1.85 27.91 4.47
CA ALA A 126 -3.18 28.50 4.26
C ALA A 126 -4.03 27.77 3.20
N GLN A 127 -3.39 26.98 2.32
CA GLN A 127 -4.05 26.30 1.20
C GLN A 127 -4.11 24.77 1.39
N LEU A 128 -3.51 24.24 2.47
CA LEU A 128 -3.43 22.80 2.71
C LEU A 128 -4.79 22.13 2.82
N VAL A 129 -5.75 22.75 3.52
CA VAL A 129 -7.11 22.19 3.68
C VAL A 129 -7.75 21.97 2.31
N ARG A 130 -7.66 22.98 1.44
CA ARG A 130 -8.19 22.90 0.07
C ARG A 130 -7.45 21.87 -0.78
N ALA A 131 -6.13 21.78 -0.65
CA ALA A 131 -5.32 20.80 -1.36
C ALA A 131 -5.66 19.36 -0.92
N LEU A 132 -5.79 19.12 0.37
CA LEU A 132 -6.19 17.82 0.91
C LEU A 132 -7.62 17.44 0.49
N SER A 133 -8.54 18.40 0.34
CA SER A 133 -9.87 18.12 -0.21
C SER A 133 -9.80 17.60 -1.67
N TRP A 134 -8.93 18.20 -2.50
CA TRP A 134 -8.71 17.72 -3.87
C TRP A 134 -8.05 16.34 -3.93
N LEU A 135 -7.29 15.95 -2.91
CA LEU A 135 -6.74 14.61 -2.76
C LEU A 135 -7.79 13.59 -2.35
N THR A 136 -8.64 13.97 -1.38
CA THR A 136 -9.58 13.04 -0.73
C THR A 136 -10.69 12.58 -1.66
N VAL A 137 -11.24 13.47 -2.51
CA VAL A 137 -12.36 13.12 -3.39
C VAL A 137 -12.01 11.99 -4.35
N PRO A 138 -10.91 12.05 -5.16
CA PRO A 138 -10.56 10.93 -6.03
C PRO A 138 -10.15 9.67 -5.24
N ALA A 139 -9.52 9.84 -4.05
CA ALA A 139 -9.14 8.70 -3.22
C ALA A 139 -10.36 7.91 -2.73
N LEU A 140 -11.49 8.58 -2.42
CA LEU A 140 -12.74 7.94 -2.03
C LEU A 140 -13.46 7.27 -3.20
N LEU A 141 -13.27 7.75 -4.43
CA LEU A 141 -13.85 7.13 -5.62
C LEU A 141 -13.26 5.74 -5.89
N GLY A 142 -11.98 5.50 -5.51
CA GLY A 142 -11.33 4.20 -5.69
C GLY A 142 -12.12 3.05 -5.06
N PRO A 143 -12.38 3.05 -3.75
CA PRO A 143 -13.17 2.00 -3.10
C PRO A 143 -14.61 1.89 -3.61
N MET A 144 -15.21 2.99 -4.04
CA MET A 144 -16.57 2.97 -4.59
C MET A 144 -16.62 2.31 -5.98
N MET A 145 -15.59 2.54 -6.81
CA MET A 145 -15.52 2.01 -8.16
C MET A 145 -14.92 0.59 -8.21
N GLY A 146 -14.14 0.20 -7.21
CA GLY A 146 -13.48 -1.11 -7.17
C GLY A 146 -14.45 -2.28 -7.34
N PRO A 147 -15.47 -2.45 -6.48
CA PRO A 147 -16.40 -3.57 -6.60
C PRO A 147 -17.20 -3.60 -7.92
N PRO A 148 -17.79 -2.49 -8.42
CA PRO A 148 -18.45 -2.49 -9.73
C PRO A 148 -17.52 -2.84 -10.88
N LEU A 149 -16.31 -2.25 -10.93
CA LEU A 149 -15.33 -2.55 -11.96
C LEU A 149 -14.80 -3.99 -11.86
N GLY A 150 -14.48 -4.45 -10.66
CA GLY A 150 -14.05 -5.82 -10.44
C GLY A 150 -15.10 -6.84 -10.85
N GLY A 151 -16.36 -6.60 -10.50
CA GLY A 151 -17.48 -7.45 -10.91
C GLY A 151 -17.70 -7.44 -12.42
N LEU A 152 -17.69 -6.27 -13.06
CA LEU A 152 -17.84 -6.14 -14.51
C LEU A 152 -16.70 -6.84 -15.26
N ILE A 153 -15.45 -6.59 -14.87
CA ILE A 153 -14.27 -7.21 -15.49
C ILE A 153 -14.32 -8.74 -15.34
N THR A 154 -14.72 -9.23 -14.18
CA THR A 154 -14.75 -10.67 -13.91
C THR A 154 -15.89 -11.37 -14.61
N THR A 155 -17.04 -10.70 -14.78
CA THR A 155 -18.22 -11.28 -15.45
C THR A 155 -18.08 -11.33 -16.97
N TYR A 156 -17.52 -10.27 -17.57
CA TYR A 156 -17.45 -10.13 -19.03
C TYR A 156 -16.05 -10.33 -19.63
N GLY A 157 -15.04 -10.52 -18.78
CA GLY A 157 -13.64 -10.64 -19.20
C GLY A 157 -12.83 -11.58 -18.32
N ASN A 158 -11.54 -11.27 -18.17
CA ASN A 158 -10.63 -12.05 -17.36
C ASN A 158 -10.25 -11.24 -16.10
N TRP A 159 -10.27 -11.88 -14.93
CA TRP A 159 -9.87 -11.26 -13.65
C TRP A 159 -8.49 -10.60 -13.68
N ARG A 160 -7.58 -11.06 -14.53
CA ARG A 160 -6.23 -10.50 -14.72
C ARG A 160 -6.25 -9.05 -15.14
N TYR A 161 -7.31 -8.60 -15.85
CA TYR A 161 -7.45 -7.21 -16.27
C TYR A 161 -7.63 -6.24 -15.11
N ILE A 162 -8.06 -6.70 -13.91
CA ILE A 162 -8.13 -5.88 -12.70
C ILE A 162 -6.75 -5.32 -12.35
N PHE A 163 -5.71 -6.11 -12.53
CA PHE A 163 -4.33 -5.70 -12.28
C PHE A 163 -3.75 -4.91 -13.46
N LEU A 164 -4.09 -5.27 -14.69
CA LEU A 164 -3.57 -4.60 -15.88
C LEU A 164 -4.08 -3.16 -16.03
N ILE A 165 -5.28 -2.84 -15.53
CA ILE A 165 -5.81 -1.47 -15.54
C ILE A 165 -4.96 -0.50 -14.71
N ASN A 166 -4.20 -1.01 -13.72
CA ASN A 166 -3.28 -0.22 -12.92
C ASN A 166 -2.11 0.33 -13.76
N ILE A 167 -1.72 -0.37 -14.83
CA ILE A 167 -0.51 -0.05 -15.61
C ILE A 167 -0.64 1.29 -16.32
N PRO A 168 -1.64 1.55 -17.19
CA PRO A 168 -1.75 2.84 -17.87
C PRO A 168 -1.94 4.00 -16.89
N MET A 169 -2.71 3.78 -15.83
CA MET A 169 -2.95 4.81 -14.82
C MET A 169 -1.70 5.11 -14.00
N GLY A 170 -0.94 4.09 -13.60
CA GLY A 170 0.29 4.27 -12.84
C GLY A 170 1.41 4.90 -13.69
N LEU A 171 1.54 4.51 -14.96
CA LEU A 171 2.46 5.17 -15.90
C LEU A 171 2.13 6.65 -16.08
N LEU A 172 0.84 6.99 -16.21
CA LEU A 172 0.39 8.37 -16.22
C LEU A 172 0.76 9.08 -14.91
N GLY A 173 0.56 8.42 -13.75
CA GLY A 173 0.95 8.94 -12.45
C GLY A 173 2.45 9.23 -12.34
N ILE A 174 3.31 8.30 -12.81
CA ILE A 174 4.77 8.49 -12.85
C ILE A 174 5.15 9.67 -13.76
N PHE A 175 4.58 9.72 -14.96
CA PHE A 175 4.84 10.81 -15.92
C PHE A 175 4.47 12.17 -15.33
N LEU A 176 3.28 12.29 -14.75
CA LEU A 176 2.80 13.53 -14.13
C LEU A 176 3.65 13.91 -12.90
N ALA A 177 4.03 12.94 -12.10
CA ALA A 177 4.92 13.15 -10.95
C ALA A 177 6.29 13.65 -11.39
N TRP A 178 6.89 13.00 -12.39
CA TRP A 178 8.16 13.43 -12.98
C TRP A 178 8.12 14.86 -13.51
N ARG A 179 7.03 15.24 -14.16
CA ARG A 179 6.91 16.56 -14.81
C ARG A 179 6.60 17.70 -13.86
N HIS A 180 5.85 17.45 -12.77
CA HIS A 180 5.24 18.51 -11.97
C HIS A 180 5.65 18.52 -10.49
N ILE A 181 6.04 17.39 -9.91
CA ILE A 181 6.49 17.37 -8.52
C ILE A 181 7.92 17.91 -8.43
N PRO A 182 8.20 18.92 -7.59
CA PRO A 182 9.54 19.44 -7.39
C PRO A 182 10.43 18.40 -6.71
N LEU A 183 11.75 18.51 -6.94
CA LEU A 183 12.73 17.71 -6.21
C LEU A 183 12.82 18.27 -4.78
N LEU A 184 12.25 17.55 -3.83
CA LEU A 184 12.27 17.91 -2.42
C LEU A 184 13.29 17.02 -1.71
N LEU A 185 14.44 17.57 -1.45
CA LEU A 185 15.50 16.93 -0.68
C LEU A 185 15.42 17.37 0.77
N SER A 186 15.70 16.47 1.69
CA SER A 186 15.81 16.71 3.13
C SER A 186 17.20 16.30 3.59
N GLU A 187 17.61 16.79 4.75
CA GLU A 187 18.84 16.29 5.37
C GLU A 187 18.66 14.80 5.74
N PRO A 188 19.59 13.94 5.29
CA PRO A 188 19.47 12.51 5.53
C PRO A 188 19.73 12.21 7.01
N LYS A 189 18.73 11.66 7.68
CA LYS A 189 18.88 11.13 9.06
C LYS A 189 19.26 9.65 9.01
N PRO A 190 19.99 9.14 10.02
CA PRO A 190 20.26 7.71 10.12
C PRO A 190 18.96 6.92 10.26
N LEU A 191 18.92 5.71 9.65
CA LEU A 191 17.77 4.82 9.81
C LEU A 191 17.76 4.22 11.20
N ASP A 192 16.64 4.35 11.89
CA ASP A 192 16.38 3.61 13.12
C ASP A 192 16.02 2.15 12.79
N VAL A 193 17.04 1.34 12.50
CA VAL A 193 16.88 -0.08 12.14
C VAL A 193 16.16 -0.86 13.25
N ARG A 194 16.46 -0.57 14.54
CA ARG A 194 15.83 -1.25 15.67
C ARG A 194 14.35 -0.89 15.78
N GLY A 195 14.02 0.40 15.66
CA GLY A 195 12.63 0.86 15.62
C GLY A 195 11.87 0.27 14.44
N PHE A 196 12.49 0.21 13.25
CA PHE A 196 11.88 -0.42 12.08
C PHE A 196 11.58 -1.90 12.30
N LEU A 197 12.55 -2.68 12.79
CA LEU A 197 12.33 -4.11 13.02
C LEU A 197 11.27 -4.36 14.11
N LEU A 198 11.28 -3.61 15.21
CA LEU A 198 10.27 -3.72 16.26
C LEU A 198 8.86 -3.39 15.75
N SER A 199 8.72 -2.30 14.99
CA SER A 199 7.41 -1.92 14.41
C SER A 199 6.96 -2.89 13.34
N ALA A 200 7.82 -3.30 12.41
CA ALA A 200 7.51 -4.22 11.32
C ALA A 200 7.11 -5.60 11.84
N ILE A 201 7.91 -6.20 12.71
CA ILE A 201 7.62 -7.52 13.30
C ILE A 201 6.39 -7.42 14.20
N GLY A 202 6.30 -6.37 15.03
CA GLY A 202 5.16 -6.14 15.91
C GLY A 202 3.84 -6.03 15.14
N LEU A 203 3.79 -5.22 14.07
CA LEU A 203 2.63 -5.09 13.19
C LEU A 203 2.32 -6.40 12.46
N ALA A 204 3.34 -7.06 11.92
CA ALA A 204 3.18 -8.33 11.20
C ALA A 204 2.55 -9.42 12.09
N LEU A 205 3.10 -9.62 13.29
CA LEU A 205 2.59 -10.61 14.23
C LEU A 205 1.19 -10.26 14.74
N THR A 206 0.94 -8.98 15.01
CA THR A 206 -0.39 -8.53 15.44
C THR A 206 -1.44 -8.78 14.37
N MET A 207 -1.16 -8.39 13.11
CA MET A 207 -2.08 -8.62 11.99
C MET A 207 -2.28 -10.10 11.70
N PHE A 208 -1.20 -10.89 11.72
CA PHE A 208 -1.28 -12.34 11.52
C PHE A 208 -2.10 -13.01 12.63
N GLY A 209 -1.88 -12.63 13.89
CA GLY A 209 -2.63 -13.14 15.04
C GLY A 209 -4.12 -12.84 14.92
N PHE A 210 -4.51 -11.59 14.63
CA PHE A 210 -5.91 -11.23 14.40
C PHE A 210 -6.54 -11.96 13.21
N ALA A 211 -5.83 -12.04 12.08
CA ALA A 211 -6.32 -12.72 10.90
C ALA A 211 -6.53 -14.23 11.15
N SER A 212 -5.67 -14.84 11.96
CA SER A 212 -5.71 -16.26 12.28
C SER A 212 -6.79 -16.60 13.30
N LEU A 213 -7.00 -15.77 14.33
CA LEU A 213 -8.07 -15.97 15.32
C LEU A 213 -9.47 -15.96 14.68
N GLY A 214 -9.69 -15.07 13.70
CA GLY A 214 -10.99 -14.98 13.02
C GLY A 214 -11.24 -16.06 11.95
N ARG A 215 -10.23 -16.86 11.59
CA ARG A 215 -10.29 -17.75 10.41
C ARG A 215 -9.81 -19.17 10.64
N HIS A 216 -9.37 -19.51 11.85
CA HIS A 216 -8.81 -20.84 12.21
C HIS A 216 -7.69 -21.32 11.27
N LEU A 217 -6.83 -20.36 10.78
CA LEU A 217 -5.70 -20.69 9.89
C LEU A 217 -4.61 -21.49 10.61
N VAL A 218 -4.48 -21.27 11.92
CA VAL A 218 -3.57 -21.99 12.83
C VAL A 218 -4.30 -22.27 14.14
N SER A 219 -3.68 -23.03 15.04
CA SER A 219 -4.25 -23.26 16.37
C SER A 219 -4.48 -21.93 17.11
N THR A 220 -5.56 -21.88 17.90
CA THR A 220 -5.92 -20.66 18.67
C THR A 220 -4.78 -20.21 19.59
N GLU A 221 -4.03 -21.15 20.14
CA GLU A 221 -2.89 -20.87 21.01
C GLU A 221 -1.76 -20.17 20.25
N LEU A 222 -1.42 -20.64 19.03
CA LEU A 222 -0.41 -20.01 18.19
C LEU A 222 -0.85 -18.62 17.73
N ALA A 223 -2.11 -18.47 17.34
CA ALA A 223 -2.66 -17.17 16.94
C ALA A 223 -2.64 -16.17 18.09
N ALA A 224 -3.04 -16.58 19.30
CA ALA A 224 -2.97 -15.77 20.51
C ALA A 224 -1.52 -15.42 20.88
N GLY A 225 -0.61 -16.40 20.79
CA GLY A 225 0.83 -16.17 21.01
C GLY A 225 1.42 -15.14 20.05
N CYS A 226 1.10 -15.23 18.76
CA CYS A 226 1.51 -14.21 17.76
C CYS A 226 0.94 -12.83 18.09
N LEU A 227 -0.34 -12.76 18.49
CA LEU A 227 -0.97 -11.49 18.86
C LEU A 227 -0.30 -10.84 20.07
N LEU A 228 -0.06 -11.62 21.13
CA LEU A 228 0.61 -11.13 22.33
C LEU A 228 2.05 -10.70 22.04
N ALA A 229 2.81 -11.50 21.28
CA ALA A 229 4.17 -11.15 20.87
C ALA A 229 4.21 -9.89 20.00
N GLY A 230 3.22 -9.73 19.10
CA GLY A 230 3.06 -8.55 18.28
C GLY A 230 2.80 -7.29 19.10
N ILE A 231 1.85 -7.35 20.05
CA ILE A 231 1.54 -6.25 20.98
C ILE A 231 2.76 -5.91 21.84
N ALA A 232 3.48 -6.91 22.35
CA ALA A 232 4.71 -6.70 23.12
C ALA A 232 5.79 -6.02 22.27
N GLY A 233 5.97 -6.44 21.00
CA GLY A 233 6.88 -5.81 20.05
C GLY A 233 6.54 -4.34 19.80
N LEU A 234 5.26 -4.00 19.63
CA LEU A 234 4.80 -2.62 19.48
C LEU A 234 5.01 -1.79 20.75
N ALA A 235 4.78 -2.38 21.93
CA ALA A 235 5.06 -1.72 23.20
C ALA A 235 6.56 -1.41 23.34
N LEU A 236 7.43 -2.38 22.98
CA LEU A 236 8.87 -2.18 22.95
C LEU A 236 9.29 -1.09 21.94
N TYR A 237 8.64 -1.05 20.78
CA TYR A 237 8.84 0.04 19.81
C TYR A 237 8.51 1.41 20.40
N VAL A 238 7.38 1.55 21.08
CA VAL A 238 6.99 2.82 21.73
C VAL A 238 8.00 3.23 22.81
N LEU A 239 8.49 2.28 23.61
CA LEU A 239 9.53 2.53 24.61
C LEU A 239 10.86 2.93 23.98
N HIS A 240 11.24 2.27 22.88
CA HIS A 240 12.43 2.61 22.11
C HIS A 240 12.32 4.01 21.49
N ALA A 241 11.19 4.32 20.82
CA ALA A 241 10.96 5.60 20.18
C ALA A 241 11.00 6.79 21.14
N ARG A 242 10.56 6.60 22.41
CA ARG A 242 10.65 7.63 23.46
C ARG A 242 12.07 7.96 23.88
N ARG A 243 13.02 7.05 23.65
CA ARG A 243 14.43 7.20 24.08
C ARG A 243 15.37 7.47 22.92
N HIS A 244 14.94 7.20 21.69
CA HIS A 244 15.78 7.37 20.50
C HIS A 244 15.71 8.81 19.99
N PRO A 245 16.84 9.46 19.64
CA PRO A 245 16.87 10.87 19.19
C PRO A 245 16.19 11.08 17.85
N HIS A 246 16.15 10.06 17.01
CA HIS A 246 15.52 10.10 15.67
C HIS A 246 14.71 8.81 15.46
N PRO A 247 13.54 8.65 16.12
CA PRO A 247 12.70 7.49 15.91
C PRO A 247 12.06 7.52 14.52
N LEU A 248 11.69 6.33 14.03
CA LEU A 248 10.90 6.17 12.80
C LEU A 248 9.50 6.74 12.94
#